data_38f420a83b053fcbf50ef8342f5f4e0e
#
_entry.id   38f420a83b053fcbf50ef8342f5f4e0e
#
_cell.length_a   1.000
_cell.length_b   1.000
_cell.length_c   1.000
_cell.angle_alpha   90.00
_cell.angle_beta   90.00
_cell.angle_gamma   90.00
#
_symmetry.space_group_name_H-M   'P 1'
#
loop_
_entity.id
_entity.type
_entity.pdbx_description
1 polymer ?
#
loop_
_entity_poly.entity_id
_entity_poly.type
_entity_poly.pdbx_seq_one_letter_code
_entity_poly.pdbx_strand_id
1 'polypeptide(L)'
;MKEKVNVTGVPETMVQTLYARAKETRKKNAQINDEIAVELVKKLDYDFSKADKDNAMTYGVIARTIVLDRMVKQYLEKHANTVVINIACGLDTRCYRMKGKYLHWYNIDLPETMKIRRQFLPETGPIYQIVKSAMDNSYIDDIDYHGENVLAIIEGLTMYLCEKDIRKMFSIIEKSFKKVTVMVETMSPFVVKHVKEKSIEGSNAKFTWGVKNGTELQRIVPGFSVQQEVSLVEGMKKLIPIYHVIGKIQIVRNISNKIIVLEKRGRY
;
A
#
# COMPACT_ATOMS: atom_id res chain seq x y z
N MET A 1 26.82 1.22 -11.98
CA MET A 1 26.18 0.99 -13.29
C MET A 1 24.67 1.09 -13.09
N LYS A 2 23.92 1.79 -13.95
CA LYS A 2 22.45 1.82 -13.85
C LYS A 2 21.86 0.55 -14.45
N GLU A 3 20.82 0.02 -13.84
CA GLU A 3 20.18 -1.22 -14.27
C GLU A 3 18.85 -0.93 -14.94
N LYS A 4 18.70 -1.47 -16.16
CA LYS A 4 17.51 -1.27 -16.98
C LYS A 4 16.35 -2.08 -16.42
N VAL A 5 15.26 -1.40 -16.07
CA VAL A 5 14.04 -2.02 -15.59
C VAL A 5 12.98 -1.94 -16.67
N ASN A 6 12.70 -3.10 -17.27
CA ASN A 6 11.62 -3.24 -18.25
C ASN A 6 10.36 -3.69 -17.49
N VAL A 7 9.50 -2.75 -17.16
CA VAL A 7 8.20 -3.00 -16.52
C VAL A 7 7.10 -2.35 -17.36
N THR A 8 6.02 -3.08 -17.54
CA THR A 8 4.81 -2.60 -18.24
C THR A 8 3.57 -2.97 -17.41
N GLY A 9 2.54 -2.15 -17.49
CA GLY A 9 1.30 -2.40 -16.79
C GLY A 9 1.34 -2.05 -15.29
N VAL A 10 0.69 -2.85 -14.45
CA VAL A 10 0.63 -2.61 -13.00
C VAL A 10 2.02 -2.55 -12.34
N PRO A 11 3.00 -3.40 -12.69
CA PRO A 11 4.36 -3.27 -12.16
C PRO A 11 5.05 -1.93 -12.48
N GLU A 12 4.67 -1.22 -13.54
CA GLU A 12 5.22 0.12 -13.85
C GLU A 12 4.85 1.13 -12.77
N THR A 13 3.68 1.00 -12.16
CA THR A 13 3.23 1.92 -11.11
C THR A 13 4.11 1.86 -9.87
N MET A 14 4.75 0.71 -9.56
CA MET A 14 5.65 0.60 -8.41
C MET A 14 6.90 1.48 -8.55
N VAL A 15 7.43 1.63 -9.77
CA VAL A 15 8.61 2.47 -10.03
C VAL A 15 8.24 3.95 -9.91
N GLN A 16 7.06 4.32 -10.36
CA GLN A 16 6.56 5.70 -10.24
C GLN A 16 6.28 6.09 -8.78
N THR A 17 5.68 5.17 -8.00
CA THR A 17 5.45 5.42 -6.57
C THR A 17 6.76 5.49 -5.78
N LEU A 18 7.76 4.69 -6.14
CA LEU A 18 9.13 4.79 -5.60
C LEU A 18 9.73 6.17 -5.89
N TYR A 19 9.63 6.62 -7.14
CA TYR A 19 10.14 7.92 -7.58
C TYR A 19 9.48 9.09 -6.84
N ALA A 20 8.15 9.05 -6.66
CA ALA A 20 7.43 10.06 -5.90
C ALA A 20 7.98 10.20 -4.47
N ARG A 21 8.21 9.07 -3.76
CA ARG A 21 8.78 9.08 -2.42
C ARG A 21 10.22 9.60 -2.40
N ALA A 22 11.05 9.20 -3.35
CA ALA A 22 12.42 9.70 -3.49
C ALA A 22 12.46 11.21 -3.75
N LYS A 23 11.57 11.71 -4.63
CA LYS A 23 11.45 13.13 -4.96
C LYS A 23 11.01 13.95 -3.75
N GLU A 24 10.05 13.47 -2.96
CA GLU A 24 9.60 14.12 -1.73
C GLU A 24 10.72 14.17 -0.68
N THR A 25 11.42 13.04 -0.47
CA THR A 25 12.51 12.94 0.52
C THR A 25 13.63 13.95 0.27
N ARG A 26 13.90 14.31 -0.99
CA ARG A 26 14.94 15.29 -1.36
C ARG A 26 14.55 16.75 -1.13
N LYS A 27 13.30 17.03 -0.76
CA LYS A 27 12.86 18.41 -0.50
C LYS A 27 13.41 18.91 0.83
N LYS A 28 13.70 20.21 0.92
CA LYS A 28 14.14 20.87 2.18
C LYS A 28 13.13 20.68 3.33
N ASN A 29 11.81 20.69 3.00
CA ASN A 29 10.72 20.53 3.95
C ASN A 29 9.95 19.22 3.67
N ALA A 30 10.68 18.11 3.48
CA ALA A 30 10.12 16.80 3.18
C ALA A 30 9.11 16.36 4.25
N GLN A 31 7.98 15.82 3.82
CA GLN A 31 6.95 15.30 4.72
C GLN A 31 7.12 13.80 5.01
N ILE A 32 7.98 13.13 4.27
CA ILE A 32 8.40 11.74 4.49
C ILE A 32 9.91 11.66 4.36
N ASN A 33 10.51 10.63 4.96
CA ASN A 33 11.92 10.30 4.77
C ASN A 33 12.05 8.85 4.30
N ASP A 34 12.48 8.65 3.05
CA ASP A 34 12.70 7.35 2.41
C ASP A 34 14.03 7.35 1.63
N GLU A 35 15.13 7.36 2.38
CA GLU A 35 16.48 7.38 1.81
C GLU A 35 16.76 6.16 0.91
N ILE A 36 16.13 5.02 1.22
CA ILE A 36 16.25 3.83 0.38
C ILE A 36 15.62 4.09 -0.98
N ALA A 37 14.46 4.73 -1.05
CA ALA A 37 13.85 5.10 -2.34
C ALA A 37 14.78 6.05 -3.13
N VAL A 38 15.44 6.98 -2.44
CA VAL A 38 16.42 7.89 -3.07
C VAL A 38 17.58 7.10 -3.70
N GLU A 39 18.14 6.14 -2.98
CA GLU A 39 19.24 5.33 -3.49
C GLU A 39 18.81 4.38 -4.62
N LEU A 40 17.60 3.80 -4.52
CA LEU A 40 17.07 2.94 -5.57
C LEU A 40 16.86 3.71 -6.88
N VAL A 41 16.26 4.90 -6.83
CA VAL A 41 16.04 5.73 -8.02
C VAL A 41 17.34 6.07 -8.74
N LYS A 42 18.46 6.27 -8.01
CA LYS A 42 19.77 6.49 -8.62
C LYS A 42 20.29 5.28 -9.42
N LYS A 43 19.93 4.08 -8.98
CA LYS A 43 20.36 2.81 -9.61
C LYS A 43 19.50 2.40 -10.80
N LEU A 44 18.28 2.91 -10.89
CA LEU A 44 17.35 2.57 -11.95
C LEU A 44 17.70 3.34 -13.24
N ASP A 45 17.72 2.61 -14.37
CA ASP A 45 17.70 3.17 -15.72
C ASP A 45 16.25 3.15 -16.22
N TYR A 46 15.50 4.19 -15.87
CA TYR A 46 14.07 4.34 -16.19
C TYR A 46 13.77 5.82 -16.48
N ASP A 47 12.90 6.06 -17.48
CA ASP A 47 12.45 7.41 -17.82
C ASP A 47 11.32 7.87 -16.88
N PHE A 48 11.66 8.71 -15.93
CA PHE A 48 10.72 9.28 -14.96
C PHE A 48 9.95 10.50 -15.47
N SER A 49 10.11 10.90 -16.73
CA SER A 49 9.52 12.14 -17.28
C SER A 49 7.98 12.18 -17.18
N LYS A 50 7.32 11.02 -17.28
CA LYS A 50 5.87 10.90 -17.10
C LYS A 50 5.47 11.16 -15.64
N ALA A 51 6.20 10.55 -14.70
CA ALA A 51 5.96 10.73 -13.26
C ALA A 51 6.24 12.17 -12.81
N ASP A 52 7.22 12.85 -13.41
CA ASP A 52 7.51 14.26 -13.13
C ASP A 52 6.37 15.20 -13.52
N LYS A 53 5.62 14.87 -14.55
CA LYS A 53 4.49 15.66 -15.07
C LYS A 53 3.18 15.37 -14.34
N ASP A 54 3.08 14.24 -13.62
CA ASP A 54 1.86 13.85 -12.91
C ASP A 54 1.93 14.25 -11.42
N ASN A 55 1.66 15.52 -11.16
CA ASN A 55 1.60 16.05 -9.80
C ASN A 55 0.47 15.43 -8.98
N ALA A 56 -0.66 15.07 -9.60
CA ALA A 56 -1.81 14.48 -8.90
C ALA A 56 -1.45 13.10 -8.34
N MET A 57 -0.82 12.25 -9.17
CA MET A 57 -0.28 10.98 -8.73
C MET A 57 0.76 11.16 -7.62
N THR A 58 1.74 12.06 -7.82
CA THR A 58 2.79 12.33 -6.83
C THR A 58 2.20 12.72 -5.48
N TYR A 59 1.29 13.69 -5.41
CA TYR A 59 0.65 14.10 -4.16
C TYR A 59 -0.20 12.98 -3.55
N GLY A 60 -0.92 12.21 -4.37
CA GLY A 60 -1.69 11.04 -3.92
C GLY A 60 -0.81 9.99 -3.22
N VAL A 61 0.31 9.64 -3.85
CA VAL A 61 1.29 8.68 -3.28
C VAL A 61 1.87 9.20 -1.96
N ILE A 62 2.28 10.47 -1.90
CA ILE A 62 2.87 11.02 -0.68
C ILE A 62 1.83 11.15 0.44
N ALA A 63 0.62 11.62 0.14
CA ALA A 63 -0.48 11.69 1.11
C ALA A 63 -0.80 10.31 1.70
N ARG A 64 -0.85 9.28 0.84
CA ARG A 64 -1.02 7.88 1.25
C ARG A 64 0.11 7.42 2.16
N THR A 65 1.35 7.66 1.77
CA THR A 65 2.54 7.28 2.56
C THR A 65 2.50 7.93 3.94
N ILE A 66 2.20 9.23 4.03
CA ILE A 66 2.09 9.96 5.31
C ILE A 66 1.03 9.31 6.23
N VAL A 67 -0.14 9.02 5.68
CA VAL A 67 -1.25 8.44 6.46
C VAL A 67 -0.92 7.03 6.90
N LEU A 68 -0.51 6.17 5.97
CA LEU A 68 -0.29 4.76 6.23
C LEU A 68 0.93 4.53 7.13
N ASP A 69 2.05 5.24 6.92
CA ASP A 69 3.22 5.14 7.79
C ASP A 69 2.90 5.53 9.24
N ARG A 70 2.11 6.60 9.43
CA ARG A 70 1.65 6.99 10.76
C ARG A 70 0.80 5.89 11.41
N MET A 71 -0.15 5.31 10.66
CA MET A 71 -1.06 4.29 11.18
C MET A 71 -0.31 3.00 11.51
N VAL A 72 0.57 2.55 10.62
CA VAL A 72 1.41 1.36 10.84
C VAL A 72 2.32 1.56 12.04
N LYS A 73 2.98 2.72 12.15
CA LYS A 73 3.83 3.04 13.30
C LYS A 73 3.04 2.98 14.62
N GLN A 74 1.87 3.62 14.67
CA GLN A 74 1.01 3.63 15.86
C GLN A 74 0.50 2.23 16.23
N TYR A 75 0.22 1.39 15.24
CA TYR A 75 -0.17 0.00 15.48
C TYR A 75 0.97 -0.80 16.09
N LEU A 76 2.16 -0.74 15.49
CA LEU A 76 3.34 -1.48 15.95
C LEU A 76 3.81 -1.03 17.34
N GLU A 77 3.63 0.24 17.69
CA GLU A 77 3.93 0.76 19.04
C GLU A 77 2.97 0.23 20.11
N LYS A 78 1.74 -0.13 19.72
CA LYS A 78 0.73 -0.69 20.65
C LYS A 78 0.76 -2.22 20.71
N HIS A 79 1.27 -2.87 19.69
CA HIS A 79 1.25 -4.33 19.54
C HIS A 79 2.68 -4.85 19.36
N ALA A 80 3.36 -5.13 20.46
CA ALA A 80 4.66 -5.79 20.41
C ALA A 80 4.55 -7.17 19.76
N ASN A 81 5.64 -7.67 19.18
CA ASN A 81 5.71 -8.98 18.52
C ASN A 81 4.70 -9.15 17.38
N THR A 82 4.50 -8.10 16.58
CA THR A 82 3.62 -8.16 15.42
C THR A 82 4.34 -8.80 14.23
N VAL A 83 3.68 -9.74 13.59
CA VAL A 83 4.04 -10.24 12.25
C VAL A 83 3.33 -9.34 11.22
N VAL A 84 4.10 -8.74 10.33
CA VAL A 84 3.57 -7.90 9.25
C VAL A 84 3.57 -8.65 7.93
N ILE A 85 2.45 -8.66 7.23
CA ILE A 85 2.31 -9.14 5.86
C ILE A 85 1.97 -7.98 4.94
N ASN A 86 2.86 -7.67 4.02
CA ASN A 86 2.72 -6.58 3.05
C ASN A 86 2.38 -7.16 1.68
N ILE A 87 1.12 -7.15 1.34
CA ILE A 87 0.55 -7.82 0.16
C ILE A 87 0.62 -6.90 -1.05
N ALA A 88 1.10 -7.41 -2.18
CA ALA A 88 1.42 -6.66 -3.39
C ALA A 88 2.38 -5.51 -3.07
N CYS A 89 3.49 -5.86 -2.43
CA CYS A 89 4.42 -4.91 -1.81
C CYS A 89 5.16 -4.02 -2.80
N GLY A 90 5.26 -4.39 -4.07
CA GLY A 90 6.03 -3.63 -5.06
C GLY A 90 7.44 -3.29 -4.60
N LEU A 91 7.80 -2.02 -4.74
CA LEU A 91 9.03 -1.43 -4.19
C LEU A 91 8.76 -0.60 -2.92
N ASP A 92 7.78 -1.01 -2.11
CA ASP A 92 7.57 -0.39 -0.79
C ASP A 92 8.77 -0.68 0.13
N THR A 93 9.25 0.36 0.78
CA THR A 93 10.40 0.36 1.68
C THR A 93 10.00 0.57 3.15
N ARG A 94 8.68 0.41 3.45
CA ARG A 94 8.14 0.64 4.80
C ARG A 94 8.76 -0.28 5.85
N CYS A 95 9.09 -1.53 5.48
CA CYS A 95 9.80 -2.46 6.37
C CYS A 95 11.09 -1.86 6.94
N TYR A 96 11.81 -1.06 6.17
CA TYR A 96 13.03 -0.39 6.63
C TYR A 96 12.72 0.83 7.50
N ARG A 97 11.69 1.62 7.13
CA ARG A 97 11.26 2.78 7.93
C ARG A 97 10.69 2.39 9.29
N MET A 98 10.18 1.14 9.42
CA MET A 98 9.62 0.58 10.64
C MET A 98 10.57 -0.40 11.35
N LYS A 99 11.85 -0.48 10.93
CA LYS A 99 12.84 -1.41 11.49
C LYS A 99 12.89 -1.35 13.02
N GLY A 100 12.92 -2.53 13.65
CA GLY A 100 12.96 -2.68 15.11
C GLY A 100 11.59 -2.54 15.81
N LYS A 101 10.49 -2.40 15.06
CA LYS A 101 9.14 -2.24 15.61
C LYS A 101 8.23 -3.46 15.38
N TYR A 102 8.69 -4.47 14.66
CA TYR A 102 7.96 -5.70 14.33
C TYR A 102 8.82 -6.92 14.60
N LEU A 103 8.18 -8.09 14.74
CA LEU A 103 8.86 -9.38 14.87
C LEU A 103 9.39 -9.83 13.50
N HIS A 104 8.49 -10.03 12.56
CA HIS A 104 8.78 -10.40 11.18
C HIS A 104 8.01 -9.52 10.21
N TRP A 105 8.59 -9.29 9.02
CA TRP A 105 7.96 -8.56 7.93
C TRP A 105 8.05 -9.38 6.64
N TYR A 106 6.91 -9.81 6.11
CA TYR A 106 6.81 -10.57 4.88
C TYR A 106 6.32 -9.68 3.73
N ASN A 107 7.18 -9.48 2.74
CA ASN A 107 6.85 -8.79 1.49
C ASN A 107 6.39 -9.83 0.46
N ILE A 108 5.16 -9.73 0.01
CA ILE A 108 4.51 -10.71 -0.88
C ILE A 108 4.16 -10.02 -2.19
N ASP A 109 4.60 -10.56 -3.31
CA ASP A 109 4.24 -10.06 -4.64
C ASP A 109 4.46 -11.14 -5.72
N LEU A 110 4.03 -10.82 -6.94
CA LEU A 110 4.18 -11.66 -8.12
C LEU A 110 5.66 -11.82 -8.54
N PRO A 111 6.00 -12.90 -9.26
CA PRO A 111 7.38 -13.21 -9.65
C PRO A 111 8.09 -12.05 -10.36
N GLU A 112 7.41 -11.34 -11.26
CA GLU A 112 7.98 -10.24 -12.04
C GLU A 112 8.40 -9.08 -11.14
N THR A 113 7.54 -8.71 -10.20
CA THR A 113 7.81 -7.66 -9.20
C THR A 113 8.93 -8.07 -8.26
N MET A 114 8.86 -9.30 -7.74
CA MET A 114 9.83 -9.81 -6.77
C MET A 114 11.22 -10.00 -7.38
N LYS A 115 11.32 -10.31 -8.68
CA LYS A 115 12.59 -10.33 -9.39
C LYS A 115 13.30 -8.97 -9.31
N ILE A 116 12.56 -7.89 -9.54
CA ILE A 116 13.09 -6.53 -9.46
C ILE A 116 13.41 -6.17 -8.01
N ARG A 117 12.49 -6.49 -7.08
CA ARG A 117 12.70 -6.20 -5.66
C ARG A 117 13.97 -6.87 -5.12
N ARG A 118 14.19 -8.15 -5.40
CA ARG A 118 15.38 -8.91 -4.95
C ARG A 118 16.69 -8.34 -5.46
N GLN A 119 16.69 -7.79 -6.66
CA GLN A 119 17.85 -7.20 -7.28
C GLN A 119 18.34 -5.93 -6.52
N PHE A 120 17.38 -5.14 -6.02
CA PHE A 120 17.68 -3.84 -5.42
C PHE A 120 17.57 -3.82 -3.89
N LEU A 121 16.77 -4.70 -3.32
CA LEU A 121 16.47 -4.78 -1.90
C LEU A 121 16.83 -6.17 -1.37
N PRO A 122 18.11 -6.40 -1.01
CA PRO A 122 18.53 -7.65 -0.39
C PRO A 122 17.92 -7.73 1.02
N GLU A 123 16.82 -8.47 1.14
CA GLU A 123 16.11 -8.62 2.40
C GLU A 123 16.62 -9.84 3.14
N THR A 124 17.07 -9.61 4.35
CA THR A 124 17.53 -10.64 5.29
C THR A 124 16.77 -10.47 6.59
N GLY A 125 16.48 -11.57 7.29
CA GLY A 125 15.69 -11.56 8.50
C GLY A 125 15.95 -10.35 9.41
N PRO A 126 14.91 -9.75 9.96
CA PRO A 126 13.52 -10.22 10.05
C PRO A 126 12.61 -9.81 8.86
N ILE A 127 13.17 -9.45 7.71
CA ILE A 127 12.43 -9.09 6.49
C ILE A 127 12.57 -10.25 5.50
N TYR A 128 11.44 -10.76 5.02
CA TYR A 128 11.37 -11.91 4.12
C TYR A 128 10.61 -11.59 2.84
N GLN A 129 10.90 -12.32 1.77
CA GLN A 129 10.26 -12.17 0.46
C GLN A 129 9.56 -13.45 0.04
N ILE A 130 8.26 -13.36 -0.20
CA ILE A 130 7.42 -14.46 -0.68
C ILE A 130 6.99 -14.15 -2.12
N VAL A 131 7.32 -15.07 -3.04
CA VAL A 131 7.04 -14.92 -4.48
C VAL A 131 5.75 -15.66 -4.80
N LYS A 132 4.61 -15.08 -4.44
CA LYS A 132 3.29 -15.69 -4.62
C LYS A 132 2.24 -14.61 -4.83
N SER A 133 1.15 -14.98 -5.50
CA SER A 133 -0.01 -14.10 -5.66
C SER A 133 -0.76 -13.91 -4.34
N ALA A 134 -1.35 -12.74 -4.14
CA ALA A 134 -2.31 -12.48 -3.05
C ALA A 134 -3.53 -13.44 -3.09
N MET A 135 -3.77 -14.06 -4.24
CA MET A 135 -4.86 -15.03 -4.46
C MET A 135 -4.43 -16.49 -4.25
N ASP A 136 -3.17 -16.74 -3.94
CA ASP A 136 -2.63 -18.08 -3.68
C ASP A 136 -2.49 -18.28 -2.17
N ASN A 137 -3.37 -19.10 -1.58
CA ASN A 137 -3.34 -19.34 -0.14
C ASN A 137 -2.05 -20.02 0.37
N SER A 138 -1.26 -20.60 -0.52
CA SER A 138 0.00 -21.26 -0.12
C SER A 138 1.07 -20.28 0.36
N TYR A 139 0.91 -18.96 0.18
CA TYR A 139 1.85 -17.98 0.77
C TYR A 139 1.84 -18.01 2.31
N ILE A 140 0.76 -18.53 2.90
CA ILE A 140 0.63 -18.67 4.35
C ILE A 140 1.63 -19.68 4.90
N ASP A 141 1.95 -20.73 4.13
CA ASP A 141 2.88 -21.79 4.55
C ASP A 141 4.33 -21.28 4.67
N ASP A 142 4.62 -20.13 4.04
CA ASP A 142 5.94 -19.48 4.10
C ASP A 142 6.05 -18.46 5.25
N ILE A 143 4.99 -18.29 6.05
CA ILE A 143 4.93 -17.34 7.16
C ILE A 143 5.12 -18.06 8.49
N ASP A 144 6.18 -17.72 9.20
CA ASP A 144 6.40 -18.17 10.57
C ASP A 144 5.43 -17.45 11.52
N TYR A 145 4.34 -18.17 11.89
CA TYR A 145 3.24 -17.64 12.69
C TYR A 145 2.84 -18.64 13.79
N HIS A 146 2.92 -18.22 15.04
CA HIS A 146 2.61 -19.02 16.22
C HIS A 146 1.48 -18.43 17.09
N GLY A 147 0.70 -17.53 16.56
CA GLY A 147 -0.44 -16.92 17.25
C GLY A 147 -0.23 -15.45 17.65
N GLU A 148 0.80 -14.82 17.13
CA GLU A 148 1.11 -13.39 17.31
C GLU A 148 0.00 -12.50 16.74
N ASN A 149 0.07 -11.19 17.02
CA ASN A 149 -0.73 -10.22 16.29
C ASN A 149 -0.24 -10.13 14.85
N VAL A 150 -1.16 -10.14 13.89
CA VAL A 150 -0.83 -9.96 12.48
C VAL A 150 -1.34 -8.62 12.00
N LEU A 151 -0.49 -7.88 11.30
CA LEU A 151 -0.86 -6.69 10.55
C LEU A 151 -0.73 -6.98 9.06
N ALA A 152 -1.85 -7.04 8.35
CA ALA A 152 -1.87 -7.11 6.89
C ALA A 152 -1.96 -5.69 6.31
N ILE A 153 -1.04 -5.37 5.39
CA ILE A 153 -1.01 -4.10 4.66
C ILE A 153 -1.34 -4.39 3.20
N ILE A 154 -2.34 -3.69 2.66
CA ILE A 154 -2.77 -3.80 1.26
C ILE A 154 -2.83 -2.39 0.69
N GLU A 155 -1.76 -1.98 0.03
CA GLU A 155 -1.60 -0.64 -0.54
C GLU A 155 -1.51 -0.71 -2.06
N GLY A 156 -2.24 0.15 -2.77
CA GLY A 156 -2.13 0.28 -4.23
C GLY A 156 -2.59 -0.95 -5.03
N LEU A 157 -3.40 -1.84 -4.46
CA LEU A 157 -3.81 -3.09 -5.10
C LEU A 157 -5.30 -3.14 -5.44
N THR A 158 -6.16 -2.82 -4.49
CA THR A 158 -7.60 -3.14 -4.56
C THR A 158 -8.29 -2.54 -5.78
N MET A 159 -7.84 -1.38 -6.25
CA MET A 159 -8.41 -0.69 -7.41
C MET A 159 -8.24 -1.46 -8.74
N TYR A 160 -7.34 -2.43 -8.80
CA TYR A 160 -7.07 -3.26 -9.98
C TYR A 160 -7.76 -4.63 -9.94
N LEU A 161 -8.44 -4.96 -8.84
CA LEU A 161 -9.09 -6.24 -8.60
C LEU A 161 -10.60 -6.17 -8.89
N CYS A 162 -11.23 -7.33 -9.04
CA CYS A 162 -12.68 -7.44 -8.98
C CYS A 162 -13.15 -7.80 -7.56
N GLU A 163 -14.44 -7.64 -7.28
CA GLU A 163 -14.99 -7.96 -5.94
C GLU A 163 -14.73 -9.42 -5.54
N LYS A 164 -14.77 -10.36 -6.50
CA LYS A 164 -14.47 -11.78 -6.23
C LYS A 164 -13.04 -11.96 -5.71
N ASP A 165 -12.08 -11.23 -6.27
CA ASP A 165 -10.67 -11.28 -5.83
C ASP A 165 -10.52 -10.66 -4.44
N ILE A 166 -11.21 -9.55 -4.17
CA ILE A 166 -11.25 -8.94 -2.82
C ILE A 166 -11.75 -9.95 -1.80
N ARG A 167 -12.90 -10.59 -2.07
CA ARG A 167 -13.46 -11.62 -1.18
C ARG A 167 -12.50 -12.78 -0.97
N LYS A 168 -11.84 -13.25 -2.03
CA LYS A 168 -10.87 -14.35 -1.96
C LYS A 168 -9.67 -14.00 -1.09
N MET A 169 -9.03 -12.85 -1.35
CA MET A 169 -7.88 -12.37 -0.59
C MET A 169 -8.20 -12.22 0.90
N PHE A 170 -9.32 -11.59 1.24
CA PHE A 170 -9.73 -11.43 2.63
C PHE A 170 -10.11 -12.77 3.28
N SER A 171 -10.72 -13.71 2.54
CA SER A 171 -11.01 -15.05 3.06
C SER A 171 -9.74 -15.84 3.40
N ILE A 172 -8.68 -15.70 2.62
CA ILE A 172 -7.37 -16.30 2.92
C ILE A 172 -6.85 -15.74 4.26
N ILE A 173 -6.80 -14.42 4.40
CA ILE A 173 -6.32 -13.76 5.62
C ILE A 173 -7.16 -14.17 6.84
N GLU A 174 -8.50 -14.15 6.69
CA GLU A 174 -9.42 -14.51 7.77
C GLU A 174 -9.22 -15.93 8.29
N LYS A 175 -9.05 -16.88 7.38
CA LYS A 175 -8.91 -18.30 7.74
C LYS A 175 -7.57 -18.62 8.37
N SER A 176 -6.52 -17.91 7.98
CA SER A 176 -5.14 -18.25 8.34
C SER A 176 -4.71 -17.68 9.69
N PHE A 177 -5.22 -16.54 10.11
CA PHE A 177 -4.75 -15.86 11.31
C PHE A 177 -5.86 -15.76 12.37
N LYS A 178 -5.50 -16.05 13.63
CA LYS A 178 -6.44 -15.91 14.76
C LYS A 178 -6.72 -14.45 15.08
N LYS A 179 -5.68 -13.62 15.11
CA LYS A 179 -5.74 -12.19 15.40
C LYS A 179 -5.10 -11.44 14.24
N VAL A 180 -5.90 -10.77 13.43
CA VAL A 180 -5.41 -9.99 12.31
C VAL A 180 -6.13 -8.66 12.18
N THR A 181 -5.32 -7.62 12.01
CA THR A 181 -5.75 -6.28 11.59
C THR A 181 -5.32 -6.08 10.15
N VAL A 182 -6.22 -5.58 9.32
CA VAL A 182 -5.95 -5.26 7.91
C VAL A 182 -6.02 -3.76 7.73
N MET A 183 -4.95 -3.16 7.22
CA MET A 183 -4.93 -1.78 6.74
C MET A 183 -4.97 -1.81 5.22
N VAL A 184 -6.10 -1.45 4.64
CA VAL A 184 -6.32 -1.53 3.20
C VAL A 184 -6.59 -0.17 2.60
N GLU A 185 -5.87 0.17 1.53
CA GLU A 185 -6.21 1.32 0.70
C GLU A 185 -7.39 0.96 -0.21
N THR A 186 -8.37 1.85 -0.25
CA THR A 186 -9.52 1.74 -1.14
C THR A 186 -9.71 3.03 -1.93
N MET A 187 -10.14 2.87 -3.17
CA MET A 187 -10.50 3.97 -4.05
C MET A 187 -12.00 4.24 -3.97
N SER A 188 -12.40 5.50 -4.08
CA SER A 188 -13.83 5.80 -4.16
C SER A 188 -14.39 5.41 -5.53
N PRO A 189 -15.66 4.97 -5.64
CA PRO A 189 -16.29 4.66 -6.93
C PRO A 189 -16.31 5.86 -7.89
N PHE A 190 -16.34 7.07 -7.36
CA PHE A 190 -16.25 8.29 -8.16
C PHE A 190 -14.89 8.38 -8.87
N VAL A 191 -13.78 8.15 -8.14
CA VAL A 191 -12.42 8.17 -8.72
C VAL A 191 -12.26 7.06 -9.76
N VAL A 192 -12.70 5.84 -9.44
CA VAL A 192 -12.66 4.71 -10.38
C VAL A 192 -13.34 5.06 -11.71
N LYS A 193 -14.48 5.74 -11.65
CA LYS A 193 -15.29 6.06 -12.85
C LYS A 193 -14.77 7.26 -13.63
N HIS A 194 -14.23 8.29 -12.97
CA HIS A 194 -14.00 9.60 -13.59
C HIS A 194 -12.53 10.00 -13.67
N VAL A 195 -11.64 9.37 -12.92
CA VAL A 195 -10.22 9.72 -12.91
C VAL A 195 -9.43 8.72 -13.73
N LYS A 196 -8.76 9.21 -14.76
CA LYS A 196 -7.74 8.48 -15.51
C LYS A 196 -6.37 8.93 -15.00
N GLU A 197 -5.61 8.01 -14.49
CA GLU A 197 -4.23 8.29 -14.07
C GLU A 197 -3.34 8.37 -15.31
N LYS A 198 -2.76 9.53 -15.55
CA LYS A 198 -1.91 9.78 -16.72
C LYS A 198 -0.64 8.95 -16.72
N SER A 199 -0.15 8.60 -15.55
CA SER A 199 1.06 7.80 -15.36
C SER A 199 0.93 6.36 -15.85
N ILE A 200 -0.31 5.83 -15.93
CA ILE A 200 -0.61 4.50 -16.48
C ILE A 200 -1.23 4.58 -17.88
N GLU A 201 -1.30 5.77 -18.47
CA GLU A 201 -1.79 5.96 -19.83
C GLU A 201 -0.84 5.25 -20.81
N GLY A 202 -1.37 4.27 -21.55
CA GLY A 202 -0.58 3.36 -22.41
C GLY A 202 -0.20 2.03 -21.74
N SER A 203 -0.45 1.86 -20.43
CA SER A 203 -0.42 0.55 -19.77
C SER A 203 -1.81 -0.11 -19.85
N ASN A 204 -1.86 -1.44 -19.72
CA ASN A 204 -3.13 -2.18 -19.64
C ASN A 204 -3.79 -2.07 -18.24
N ALA A 205 -3.21 -1.29 -17.33
CA ALA A 205 -3.74 -1.09 -16.00
C ALA A 205 -4.99 -0.18 -16.04
N LYS A 206 -6.08 -0.62 -15.44
CA LYS A 206 -7.34 0.14 -15.32
C LYS A 206 -7.87 0.01 -13.92
N PHE A 207 -8.42 1.09 -13.39
CA PHE A 207 -9.19 1.02 -12.15
C PHE A 207 -10.52 0.34 -12.42
N THR A 208 -10.79 -0.73 -11.69
CA THR A 208 -11.97 -1.60 -11.90
C THR A 208 -12.86 -1.65 -10.68
N TRP A 209 -12.34 -1.35 -9.47
CA TRP A 209 -13.06 -1.52 -8.23
C TRP A 209 -12.80 -0.40 -7.23
N GLY A 210 -13.84 -0.09 -6.46
CA GLY A 210 -13.76 0.86 -5.36
C GLY A 210 -15.01 0.78 -4.47
N VAL A 211 -14.90 1.29 -3.25
CA VAL A 211 -15.99 1.33 -2.26
C VAL A 211 -16.16 2.74 -1.70
N LYS A 212 -17.39 3.08 -1.32
CA LYS A 212 -17.73 4.42 -0.76
C LYS A 212 -17.08 4.63 0.62
N ASN A 213 -17.10 3.58 1.45
CA ASN A 213 -16.67 3.63 2.84
C ASN A 213 -16.40 2.24 3.41
N GLY A 214 -15.94 2.20 4.66
CA GLY A 214 -15.67 0.96 5.38
C GLY A 214 -16.90 0.08 5.59
N THR A 215 -18.08 0.67 5.75
CA THR A 215 -19.32 -0.09 5.91
C THR A 215 -19.65 -0.90 4.66
N GLU A 216 -19.43 -0.33 3.47
CA GLU A 216 -19.61 -1.05 2.21
C GLU A 216 -18.57 -2.17 2.08
N LEU A 217 -17.30 -1.90 2.41
CA LEU A 217 -16.25 -2.94 2.41
C LEU A 217 -16.59 -4.07 3.39
N GLN A 218 -17.07 -3.75 4.60
CA GLN A 218 -17.44 -4.75 5.60
C GLN A 218 -18.55 -5.69 5.13
N ARG A 219 -19.51 -5.22 4.31
CA ARG A 219 -20.53 -6.09 3.70
C ARG A 219 -19.93 -7.08 2.70
N ILE A 220 -18.84 -6.68 2.03
CA ILE A 220 -18.12 -7.53 1.08
C ILE A 220 -17.27 -8.57 1.82
N VAL A 221 -16.69 -8.20 2.97
CA VAL A 221 -15.81 -9.05 3.79
C VAL A 221 -16.38 -9.21 5.21
N PRO A 222 -17.47 -9.97 5.39
CA PRO A 222 -18.26 -9.99 6.64
C PRO A 222 -17.52 -10.59 7.85
N GLY A 223 -16.43 -11.33 7.63
CA GLY A 223 -15.54 -11.84 8.69
C GLY A 223 -14.73 -10.76 9.42
N PHE A 224 -14.83 -9.51 8.95
CA PHE A 224 -14.12 -8.38 9.52
C PHE A 224 -15.08 -7.30 10.02
N SER A 225 -14.62 -6.49 10.98
CA SER A 225 -15.31 -5.29 11.46
C SER A 225 -14.44 -4.06 11.21
N VAL A 226 -15.07 -2.97 10.76
CA VAL A 226 -14.38 -1.68 10.57
C VAL A 226 -14.06 -1.08 11.92
N GLN A 227 -12.79 -0.76 12.15
CA GLN A 227 -12.32 -0.06 13.34
C GLN A 227 -12.09 1.43 13.08
N GLN A 228 -11.58 1.74 11.90
CA GLN A 228 -11.23 3.11 11.53
C GLN A 228 -11.29 3.31 10.02
N GLU A 229 -11.62 4.52 9.60
CA GLU A 229 -11.54 4.98 8.22
C GLU A 229 -10.82 6.34 8.19
N VAL A 230 -9.73 6.44 7.42
CA VAL A 230 -8.95 7.65 7.30
C VAL A 230 -8.87 8.06 5.83
N SER A 231 -9.45 9.22 5.51
CA SER A 231 -9.34 9.82 4.17
C SER A 231 -7.91 10.29 3.90
N LEU A 232 -7.40 10.09 2.69
CA LEU A 232 -6.10 10.62 2.27
C LEU A 232 -6.03 12.16 2.25
N VAL A 233 -7.16 12.85 2.39
CA VAL A 233 -7.22 14.28 2.69
C VAL A 233 -6.33 14.64 3.88
N GLU A 234 -6.21 13.76 4.88
CA GLU A 234 -5.36 14.02 6.05
C GLU A 234 -3.86 14.10 5.68
N GLY A 235 -3.42 13.33 4.71
CA GLY A 235 -2.07 13.46 4.13
C GLY A 235 -1.95 14.68 3.22
N MET A 236 -2.98 14.98 2.42
CA MET A 236 -3.00 16.14 1.53
C MET A 236 -2.88 17.47 2.28
N LYS A 237 -3.42 17.57 3.49
CA LYS A 237 -3.26 18.77 4.35
C LYS A 237 -1.79 19.08 4.66
N LYS A 238 -0.93 18.08 4.70
CA LYS A 238 0.51 18.26 4.94
C LYS A 238 1.27 18.76 3.71
N LEU A 239 0.69 18.57 2.52
CA LEU A 239 1.32 18.87 1.24
C LEU A 239 0.80 20.14 0.59
N ILE A 240 -0.49 20.40 0.72
CA ILE A 240 -1.20 21.47 0.00
C ILE A 240 -2.09 22.22 0.99
N PRO A 241 -1.76 23.47 1.33
CA PRO A 241 -2.44 24.24 2.39
C PRO A 241 -3.97 24.37 2.22
N ILE A 242 -4.48 24.46 0.97
CA ILE A 242 -5.91 24.60 0.72
C ILE A 242 -6.73 23.43 1.30
N TYR A 243 -6.14 22.24 1.45
CA TYR A 243 -6.82 21.09 2.05
C TYR A 243 -7.15 21.26 3.53
N HIS A 244 -6.55 22.23 4.24
CA HIS A 244 -7.01 22.62 5.58
C HIS A 244 -8.43 23.20 5.57
N VAL A 245 -8.85 23.81 4.46
CA VAL A 245 -10.20 24.37 4.28
C VAL A 245 -11.10 23.37 3.57
N ILE A 246 -10.78 22.99 2.32
CA ILE A 246 -11.65 22.13 1.51
C ILE A 246 -11.76 20.71 2.08
N GLY A 247 -10.73 20.24 2.79
CA GLY A 247 -10.73 18.94 3.46
C GLY A 247 -11.70 18.83 4.64
N LYS A 248 -12.36 19.92 5.06
CA LYS A 248 -13.48 19.91 6.01
C LYS A 248 -14.80 19.57 5.32
N ILE A 249 -14.87 19.74 4.00
CA ILE A 249 -16.07 19.48 3.21
C ILE A 249 -16.26 17.96 3.05
N GLN A 250 -17.41 17.46 3.50
CA GLN A 250 -17.70 16.03 3.54
C GLN A 250 -17.61 15.37 2.15
N ILE A 251 -18.05 16.07 1.09
CA ILE A 251 -17.94 15.55 -0.29
C ILE A 251 -16.49 15.31 -0.68
N VAL A 252 -15.56 16.23 -0.37
CA VAL A 252 -14.13 16.08 -0.67
C VAL A 252 -13.55 14.85 0.03
N ARG A 253 -13.94 14.64 1.28
CA ARG A 253 -13.53 13.45 2.06
C ARG A 253 -14.12 12.15 1.48
N ASN A 254 -15.36 12.18 1.02
CA ASN A 254 -16.05 11.02 0.48
C ASN A 254 -15.49 10.56 -0.87
N ILE A 255 -15.10 11.49 -1.75
CA ILE A 255 -14.52 11.16 -3.05
C ILE A 255 -13.02 10.86 -2.98
N SER A 256 -12.35 11.19 -1.89
CA SER A 256 -10.93 10.87 -1.70
C SER A 256 -10.73 9.39 -1.40
N ASN A 257 -9.60 8.83 -1.85
CA ASN A 257 -9.16 7.51 -1.41
C ASN A 257 -8.98 7.47 0.10
N LYS A 258 -9.04 6.26 0.66
CA LYS A 258 -9.05 6.03 2.11
C LYS A 258 -8.18 4.85 2.49
N ILE A 259 -7.67 4.90 3.72
CA ILE A 259 -7.17 3.72 4.41
C ILE A 259 -8.28 3.26 5.37
N ILE A 260 -8.73 2.03 5.20
CA ILE A 260 -9.72 1.40 6.07
C ILE A 260 -8.99 0.38 6.94
N VAL A 261 -9.21 0.47 8.24
CA VAL A 261 -8.69 -0.50 9.22
C VAL A 261 -9.81 -1.46 9.57
N LEU A 262 -9.54 -2.73 9.37
CA LEU A 262 -10.45 -3.83 9.64
C LEU A 262 -9.81 -4.78 10.64
N GLU A 263 -10.57 -5.28 11.59
CA GLU A 263 -10.16 -6.36 12.48
C GLU A 263 -11.03 -7.59 12.26
N LYS A 264 -10.41 -8.75 12.30
CA LYS A 264 -11.12 -10.02 12.26
C LYS A 264 -12.09 -10.11 13.44
N ARG A 265 -13.34 -10.47 13.15
CA ARG A 265 -14.32 -10.73 14.20
C ARG A 265 -13.95 -11.97 14.99
N GLY A 266 -13.98 -11.87 16.32
CA GLY A 266 -13.91 -13.06 17.17
C GLY A 266 -15.03 -14.04 16.81
N ARG A 267 -14.73 -15.33 16.69
CA ARG A 267 -15.80 -16.34 16.68
C ARG A 267 -16.29 -16.43 18.13
N TYR A 268 -17.52 -16.05 18.36
CA TYR A 268 -18.23 -16.36 19.60
C TYR A 268 -18.56 -17.85 19.63
#